data_d2b76ab84eb915448dae1633be2ea47a
#
_entry.id   d2b76ab84eb915448dae1633be2ea47a
#
_cell.length_a   1.000
_cell.length_b   1.000
_cell.length_c   1.000
_cell.angle_alpha   90.00
_cell.angle_beta   90.00
_cell.angle_gamma   90.00
#
_symmetry.space_group_name_H-M   'P 1'
#
loop_
_entity.id
_entity.type
_entity.pdbx_description
1 polymer ?
#
loop_
_entity_poly.entity_id
_entity_poly.type
_entity_poly.pdbx_seq_one_letter_code
_entity_poly.pdbx_strand_id
1 'polypeptide(L)'
;VASKSIPIQVIYLVIGVLIGLAAGYGVFSITTPSPRPGEVPTGEGRVYTIGFTLPLSGELSSIGKIWEKVVKLAIEDLNNEVKAYGLNVTFNYEILDDETKEEKALQNVQTFAQKGIKVVIGPAASAQVKVVKAFADENKIVIISPSSTAPTLALKGDFIFRTVGSDAGQAKALATLAYQEGARKVIVFHRNDEYGKAFADFFINYFKGLGGTAVSQPYQTGLADYAAEVSALAGRVQSEGFDAVVLVAFDTDGANILSHAAESAILSKVRWFISEGPHGASELLTQSIGEFAAKVRLYGTRPLFIANPLYIELNSRFKERFGLELSVFCENLYDAVKLAGWAIIRAGSYDGEAIAKALVEVAKTYYGPSGWTAFDEAGDKAMQDYGVWAIVKTAEGKYEFKDVGVYERGSIVFIEVAYE
;
A
#
# COMPACT_ATOMS: atom_id res chain seq x y z
N VAL A 1 18.01 4.46 57.35
CA VAL A 1 17.43 5.05 56.11
C VAL A 1 18.58 5.16 55.15
N ALA A 2 18.68 4.23 54.19
CA ALA A 2 19.73 4.23 53.17
C ALA A 2 19.31 5.18 52.04
N SER A 3 20.09 6.25 51.86
CA SER A 3 19.99 7.16 50.73
C SER A 3 20.46 6.41 49.48
N LYS A 4 19.55 6.14 48.51
CA LYS A 4 19.88 5.63 47.21
C LYS A 4 20.42 6.79 46.36
N SER A 5 21.72 6.83 46.14
CA SER A 5 22.34 7.77 45.19
C SER A 5 21.94 7.43 43.76
N ILE A 6 21.47 8.45 43.01
CA ILE A 6 21.16 8.32 41.60
C ILE A 6 22.44 8.05 40.82
N PRO A 7 22.52 7.04 39.93
CA PRO A 7 23.73 6.77 39.15
C PRO A 7 24.10 7.98 38.29
N ILE A 8 25.39 8.32 38.27
CA ILE A 8 25.93 9.50 37.59
C ILE A 8 25.58 9.52 36.08
N GLN A 9 25.41 8.33 35.49
CA GLN A 9 24.98 8.14 34.09
C GLN A 9 23.59 8.67 33.81
N VAL A 10 22.64 8.57 34.77
CA VAL A 10 21.28 9.12 34.66
C VAL A 10 21.32 10.64 34.74
N ILE A 11 22.24 11.22 35.52
CA ILE A 11 22.40 12.67 35.64
C ILE A 11 22.92 13.24 34.29
N TYR A 12 23.91 12.58 33.67
CA TYR A 12 24.40 13.01 32.34
C TYR A 12 23.36 12.86 31.23
N LEU A 13 22.50 11.83 31.27
CA LEU A 13 21.40 11.67 30.32
C LEU A 13 20.37 12.81 30.44
N VAL A 14 19.97 13.14 31.67
CA VAL A 14 19.00 14.23 31.92
C VAL A 14 19.59 15.60 31.54
N ILE A 15 20.85 15.85 31.86
CA ILE A 15 21.50 17.10 31.46
C ILE A 15 21.70 17.18 29.95
N GLY A 16 22.03 16.08 29.26
CA GLY A 16 22.15 16.02 27.81
C GLY A 16 20.81 16.31 27.10
N VAL A 17 19.71 15.75 27.60
CA VAL A 17 18.35 16.01 27.07
C VAL A 17 17.93 17.47 27.31
N LEU A 18 18.22 18.02 28.49
CA LEU A 18 17.89 19.42 28.78
C LEU A 18 18.72 20.41 27.96
N ILE A 19 19.99 20.14 27.71
CA ILE A 19 20.85 20.97 26.85
C ILE A 19 20.40 20.83 25.39
N GLY A 20 20.04 19.62 24.93
CA GLY A 20 19.52 19.38 23.59
C GLY A 20 18.20 20.11 23.31
N LEU A 21 17.28 20.09 24.29
CA LEU A 21 16.02 20.83 24.21
C LEU A 21 16.24 22.35 24.25
N ALA A 22 17.14 22.84 25.09
CA ALA A 22 17.45 24.29 25.16
C ALA A 22 18.17 24.79 23.89
N ALA A 23 19.08 23.99 23.33
CA ALA A 23 19.78 24.34 22.08
C ALA A 23 18.81 24.25 20.86
N GLY A 24 17.92 23.26 20.84
CA GLY A 24 16.86 23.16 19.82
C GLY A 24 15.89 24.32 19.85
N TYR A 25 15.48 24.74 21.04
CA TYR A 25 14.61 25.91 21.21
C TYR A 25 15.33 27.22 20.85
N GLY A 26 16.61 27.36 21.20
CA GLY A 26 17.42 28.55 20.89
C GLY A 26 17.69 28.75 19.40
N VAL A 27 17.99 27.65 18.68
CA VAL A 27 18.25 27.71 17.23
C VAL A 27 16.95 27.97 16.45
N PHE A 28 15.80 27.43 16.91
CA PHE A 28 14.50 27.71 16.28
C PHE A 28 14.04 29.16 16.47
N SER A 29 14.44 29.79 17.60
CA SER A 29 14.05 31.18 17.89
C SER A 29 14.88 32.23 17.15
N ILE A 30 16.05 31.87 16.61
CA ILE A 30 16.98 32.83 15.96
C ILE A 30 16.77 32.90 14.45
N THR A 31 16.12 31.88 13.81
CA THR A 31 16.02 31.79 12.35
C THR A 31 14.65 32.09 11.75
N THR A 32 13.62 32.32 12.58
CA THR A 32 12.31 32.73 12.09
C THR A 32 12.07 34.18 12.49
N PRO A 33 11.90 35.13 11.53
CA PRO A 33 11.33 36.45 11.88
C PRO A 33 9.95 36.20 12.49
N SER A 34 9.75 36.55 13.75
CA SER A 34 8.43 36.49 14.38
C SER A 34 7.41 37.19 13.51
N PRO A 35 6.30 36.56 13.13
CA PRO A 35 5.20 37.26 12.52
C PRO A 35 4.76 38.34 13.48
N ARG A 36 4.65 39.58 13.03
CA ARG A 36 4.08 40.67 13.82
C ARG A 36 2.65 40.27 14.22
N PRO A 37 2.24 40.39 15.47
CA PRO A 37 0.85 40.15 15.85
C PRO A 37 0.00 41.22 15.13
N GLY A 38 -0.82 40.80 14.17
CA GLY A 38 -1.83 41.71 13.60
C GLY A 38 -2.04 41.71 12.09
N GLU A 39 -1.25 41.01 11.29
CA GLU A 39 -1.55 40.89 9.85
C GLU A 39 -1.89 39.44 9.50
N VAL A 40 -3.16 39.04 9.69
CA VAL A 40 -3.75 37.96 8.93
C VAL A 40 -3.79 38.42 7.49
N PRO A 41 -3.19 37.73 6.51
CA PRO A 41 -3.33 38.09 5.11
C PRO A 41 -4.81 38.04 4.74
N THR A 42 -5.48 39.13 4.60
CA THR A 42 -6.85 39.26 4.08
C THR A 42 -6.83 39.16 2.56
N GLY A 43 -6.17 38.15 2.01
CA GLY A 43 -6.31 37.73 0.61
C GLY A 43 -7.49 36.79 0.48
N GLU A 44 -8.17 36.82 -0.66
CA GLU A 44 -9.17 35.79 -1.00
C GLU A 44 -8.61 34.39 -0.73
N GLY A 45 -9.40 33.53 -0.05
CA GLY A 45 -8.99 32.19 0.30
C GLY A 45 -8.59 31.37 -0.94
N ARG A 46 -7.42 30.76 -0.94
CA ARG A 46 -6.99 29.95 -2.07
C ARG A 46 -7.72 28.61 -2.01
N VAL A 47 -8.31 28.22 -3.13
CA VAL A 47 -8.98 26.93 -3.28
C VAL A 47 -8.16 26.08 -4.25
N TYR A 48 -7.76 24.88 -3.80
CA TYR A 48 -7.08 23.91 -4.63
C TYR A 48 -7.93 22.65 -4.76
N THR A 49 -7.94 22.03 -5.94
CA THR A 49 -8.65 20.77 -6.17
C THR A 49 -7.66 19.64 -6.36
N ILE A 50 -7.81 18.55 -5.61
CA ILE A 50 -7.05 17.31 -5.79
C ILE A 50 -7.92 16.35 -6.60
N GLY A 51 -7.38 15.80 -7.70
CA GLY A 51 -8.03 14.78 -8.50
C GLY A 51 -7.82 13.38 -7.88
N PHE A 52 -8.81 12.52 -8.04
CA PHE A 52 -8.73 11.12 -7.64
C PHE A 52 -9.21 10.24 -8.79
N THR A 53 -8.36 9.33 -9.25
CA THR A 53 -8.76 8.23 -10.13
C THR A 53 -8.77 6.96 -9.32
N LEU A 54 -9.97 6.43 -9.06
CA LEU A 54 -10.19 5.32 -8.13
C LEU A 54 -10.99 4.20 -8.80
N PRO A 55 -10.75 2.93 -8.43
CA PRO A 55 -11.46 1.78 -8.96
C PRO A 55 -12.83 1.61 -8.28
N LEU A 56 -13.79 2.52 -8.49
CA LEU A 56 -15.12 2.43 -7.87
C LEU A 56 -15.94 1.26 -8.44
N SER A 57 -15.60 0.81 -9.64
CA SER A 57 -16.09 -0.41 -10.29
C SER A 57 -14.93 -1.23 -10.85
N GLY A 58 -15.21 -2.40 -11.46
CA GLY A 58 -14.19 -3.30 -11.99
C GLY A 58 -13.53 -4.19 -10.92
N GLU A 59 -12.34 -4.72 -11.25
CA GLU A 59 -11.68 -5.79 -10.49
C GLU A 59 -11.25 -5.41 -9.06
N LEU A 60 -11.03 -4.13 -8.79
CA LEU A 60 -10.64 -3.59 -7.47
C LEU A 60 -11.78 -2.82 -6.80
N SER A 61 -13.02 -3.04 -7.22
CA SER A 61 -14.17 -2.24 -6.73
C SER A 61 -14.45 -2.42 -5.24
N SER A 62 -14.08 -3.54 -4.65
CA SER A 62 -14.25 -3.79 -3.21
C SER A 62 -13.46 -2.78 -2.38
N ILE A 63 -12.19 -2.57 -2.72
CA ILE A 63 -11.35 -1.58 -2.04
C ILE A 63 -11.71 -0.15 -2.47
N GLY A 64 -12.04 0.08 -3.74
CA GLY A 64 -12.36 1.41 -4.27
C GLY A 64 -13.52 2.09 -3.55
N LYS A 65 -14.58 1.33 -3.24
CA LYS A 65 -15.74 1.81 -2.47
C LYS A 65 -15.41 2.21 -1.03
N ILE A 66 -14.43 1.56 -0.43
CA ILE A 66 -13.91 1.93 0.90
C ILE A 66 -13.04 3.18 0.77
N TRP A 67 -12.17 3.22 -0.23
CA TRP A 67 -11.28 4.34 -0.50
C TRP A 67 -12.03 5.66 -0.75
N GLU A 68 -13.16 5.64 -1.44
CA GLU A 68 -14.02 6.83 -1.60
C GLU A 68 -14.39 7.46 -0.25
N LYS A 69 -14.64 6.64 0.76
CA LYS A 69 -14.95 7.11 2.12
C LYS A 69 -13.71 7.63 2.84
N VAL A 70 -12.55 6.99 2.62
CA VAL A 70 -11.26 7.46 3.16
C VAL A 70 -10.91 8.83 2.59
N VAL A 71 -11.10 9.07 1.28
CA VAL A 71 -10.89 10.39 0.66
C VAL A 71 -11.70 11.47 1.36
N LYS A 72 -12.99 11.23 1.61
CA LYS A 72 -13.87 12.18 2.31
C LYS A 72 -13.30 12.56 3.69
N LEU A 73 -12.91 11.55 4.47
CA LEU A 73 -12.35 11.76 5.80
C LEU A 73 -11.00 12.49 5.74
N ALA A 74 -10.11 12.09 4.84
CA ALA A 74 -8.78 12.66 4.71
C ALA A 74 -8.80 14.14 4.26
N ILE A 75 -9.69 14.51 3.34
CA ILE A 75 -9.86 15.90 2.90
C ILE A 75 -10.47 16.77 4.01
N GLU A 76 -11.45 16.23 4.76
CA GLU A 76 -12.00 16.93 5.92
C GLU A 76 -10.91 17.20 6.97
N ASP A 77 -10.11 16.20 7.29
CA ASP A 77 -9.00 16.33 8.24
C ASP A 77 -7.93 17.31 7.75
N LEU A 78 -7.58 17.26 6.47
CA LEU A 78 -6.64 18.21 5.87
C LEU A 78 -7.17 19.64 5.98
N ASN A 79 -8.43 19.89 5.66
CA ASN A 79 -9.03 21.22 5.76
C ASN A 79 -9.11 21.71 7.22
N ASN A 80 -9.41 20.84 8.16
CA ASN A 80 -9.44 21.15 9.59
C ASN A 80 -8.04 21.53 10.10
N GLU A 81 -7.00 20.80 9.70
CA GLU A 81 -5.62 21.12 10.06
C GLU A 81 -5.17 22.46 9.48
N VAL A 82 -5.40 22.67 8.18
CA VAL A 82 -5.04 23.94 7.51
C VAL A 82 -5.69 25.13 8.20
N LYS A 83 -6.96 24.99 8.57
CA LYS A 83 -7.70 25.98 9.35
C LYS A 83 -7.09 26.18 10.75
N ALA A 84 -6.72 25.10 11.45
CA ALA A 84 -6.12 25.17 12.77
C ALA A 84 -4.77 25.90 12.76
N TYR A 85 -4.01 25.80 11.66
CA TYR A 85 -2.79 26.57 11.45
C TYR A 85 -3.03 28.03 10.99
N GLY A 86 -4.29 28.47 10.87
CA GLY A 86 -4.63 29.83 10.45
C GLY A 86 -4.35 30.13 8.97
N LEU A 87 -4.20 29.10 8.14
CA LEU A 87 -3.95 29.27 6.71
C LEU A 87 -5.28 29.48 5.97
N ASN A 88 -5.34 30.49 5.09
CA ASN A 88 -6.53 30.76 4.27
C ASN A 88 -6.49 29.94 2.97
N VAL A 89 -6.56 28.61 3.12
CA VAL A 89 -6.51 27.62 2.05
C VAL A 89 -7.64 26.62 2.26
N THR A 90 -8.29 26.20 1.18
CA THR A 90 -9.31 25.14 1.19
C THR A 90 -8.99 24.12 0.11
N PHE A 91 -9.10 22.84 0.42
CA PHE A 91 -8.95 21.74 -0.52
C PHE A 91 -10.32 21.18 -0.91
N ASN A 92 -10.62 21.24 -2.21
CA ASN A 92 -11.69 20.51 -2.85
C ASN A 92 -11.13 19.22 -3.46
N TYR A 93 -12.02 18.32 -3.85
CA TYR A 93 -11.63 17.09 -4.54
C TYR A 93 -12.64 16.70 -5.62
N GLU A 94 -12.17 15.96 -6.60
CA GLU A 94 -12.99 15.35 -7.63
C GLU A 94 -12.56 13.89 -7.81
N ILE A 95 -13.53 12.96 -7.78
CA ILE A 95 -13.29 11.53 -7.93
C ILE A 95 -13.87 11.08 -9.27
N LEU A 96 -13.07 10.38 -10.07
CA LEU A 96 -13.50 9.70 -11.29
C LEU A 96 -13.23 8.20 -11.15
N ASP A 97 -14.20 7.39 -11.57
CA ASP A 97 -14.09 5.93 -11.64
C ASP A 97 -13.16 5.54 -12.80
N ASP A 98 -12.15 4.72 -12.53
CA ASP A 98 -11.28 4.18 -13.56
C ASP A 98 -11.64 2.74 -13.97
N GLU A 99 -12.65 2.14 -13.34
CA GLU A 99 -13.13 0.79 -13.63
C GLU A 99 -12.01 -0.28 -13.56
N THR A 100 -10.90 0.01 -12.90
CA THR A 100 -9.65 -0.79 -12.94
C THR A 100 -9.09 -0.95 -14.37
N LYS A 101 -9.42 -0.04 -15.30
CA LYS A 101 -9.01 -0.08 -16.71
C LYS A 101 -7.94 0.96 -17.02
N GLU A 102 -6.94 0.56 -17.79
CA GLU A 102 -5.80 1.42 -18.17
C GLU A 102 -6.25 2.65 -18.96
N GLU A 103 -7.11 2.46 -19.98
CA GLU A 103 -7.62 3.55 -20.80
C GLU A 103 -8.50 4.55 -20.02
N LYS A 104 -9.24 4.08 -19.02
CA LYS A 104 -10.06 4.94 -18.16
C LYS A 104 -9.20 5.77 -17.22
N ALA A 105 -8.19 5.17 -16.61
CA ALA A 105 -7.24 5.89 -15.76
C ALA A 105 -6.55 7.00 -16.54
N LEU A 106 -6.09 6.74 -17.77
CA LEU A 106 -5.49 7.76 -18.63
C LEU A 106 -6.50 8.87 -18.98
N GLN A 107 -7.73 8.51 -19.36
CA GLN A 107 -8.78 9.49 -19.66
C GLN A 107 -9.11 10.37 -18.45
N ASN A 108 -9.12 9.81 -17.24
CA ASN A 108 -9.34 10.55 -16.00
C ASN A 108 -8.23 11.58 -15.76
N VAL A 109 -6.96 11.18 -15.89
CA VAL A 109 -5.81 12.09 -15.72
C VAL A 109 -5.84 13.21 -16.78
N GLN A 110 -6.18 12.89 -18.03
CA GLN A 110 -6.36 13.88 -19.09
C GLN A 110 -7.50 14.86 -18.77
N THR A 111 -8.60 14.37 -18.23
CA THR A 111 -9.73 15.21 -17.79
C THR A 111 -9.32 16.15 -16.67
N PHE A 112 -8.56 15.67 -15.70
CA PHE A 112 -8.02 16.49 -14.61
C PHE A 112 -7.05 17.56 -15.15
N ALA A 113 -6.19 17.22 -16.10
CA ALA A 113 -5.27 18.15 -16.74
C ALA A 113 -6.02 19.30 -17.43
N GLN A 114 -7.10 19.00 -18.17
CA GLN A 114 -7.96 20.00 -18.83
C GLN A 114 -8.61 20.98 -17.84
N LYS A 115 -8.87 20.49 -16.60
CA LYS A 115 -9.38 21.33 -15.50
C LYS A 115 -8.29 22.09 -14.74
N GLY A 116 -7.03 21.97 -15.14
CA GLY A 116 -5.90 22.61 -14.48
C GLY A 116 -5.48 21.94 -13.17
N ILE A 117 -5.96 20.71 -12.90
CA ILE A 117 -5.58 19.95 -11.70
C ILE A 117 -4.16 19.43 -11.88
N LYS A 118 -3.27 19.70 -10.92
CA LYS A 118 -1.84 19.36 -10.96
C LYS A 118 -1.44 18.21 -10.04
N VAL A 119 -2.35 17.73 -9.20
CA VAL A 119 -2.13 16.59 -8.31
C VAL A 119 -3.28 15.62 -8.46
N VAL A 120 -2.96 14.36 -8.77
CA VAL A 120 -3.92 13.27 -8.88
C VAL A 120 -3.49 12.11 -7.98
N ILE A 121 -4.38 11.67 -7.11
CA ILE A 121 -4.16 10.51 -6.25
C ILE A 121 -4.81 9.28 -6.89
N GLY A 122 -4.08 8.18 -6.92
CA GLY A 122 -4.34 7.04 -7.80
C GLY A 122 -3.56 7.19 -9.13
N PRO A 123 -3.75 6.25 -10.10
CA PRO A 123 -4.61 5.08 -10.01
C PRO A 123 -4.06 4.00 -9.06
N ALA A 124 -4.88 2.97 -8.83
CA ALA A 124 -4.54 1.91 -7.89
C ALA A 124 -3.57 0.88 -8.48
N ALA A 125 -3.84 0.37 -9.68
CA ALA A 125 -3.10 -0.73 -10.27
C ALA A 125 -1.84 -0.27 -11.02
N SER A 126 -0.78 -1.07 -10.98
CA SER A 126 0.50 -0.75 -11.63
C SER A 126 0.40 -0.61 -13.14
N ALA A 127 -0.45 -1.40 -13.81
CA ALA A 127 -0.72 -1.26 -15.24
C ALA A 127 -1.32 0.12 -15.57
N GLN A 128 -2.22 0.60 -14.72
CA GLN A 128 -2.82 1.93 -14.86
C GLN A 128 -1.78 3.05 -14.63
N VAL A 129 -0.91 2.92 -13.61
CA VAL A 129 0.18 3.89 -13.36
C VAL A 129 1.12 3.94 -14.56
N LYS A 130 1.44 2.79 -15.15
CA LYS A 130 2.30 2.70 -16.33
C LYS A 130 1.76 3.52 -17.50
N VAL A 131 0.48 3.42 -17.80
CA VAL A 131 -0.09 4.13 -18.97
C VAL A 131 -0.30 5.62 -18.72
N VAL A 132 -0.54 6.06 -17.48
CA VAL A 132 -0.68 7.50 -17.18
C VAL A 132 0.65 8.22 -17.10
N LYS A 133 1.75 7.50 -16.83
CA LYS A 133 3.08 8.08 -16.58
C LYS A 133 3.54 9.07 -17.64
N ALA A 134 3.55 8.66 -18.91
CA ALA A 134 4.08 9.51 -19.98
C ALA A 134 3.31 10.82 -20.09
N PHE A 135 1.98 10.76 -19.98
CA PHE A 135 1.14 11.97 -20.00
C PHE A 135 1.36 12.84 -18.76
N ALA A 136 1.51 12.24 -17.59
CA ALA A 136 1.77 12.96 -16.34
C ALA A 136 3.11 13.69 -16.38
N ASP A 137 4.16 13.04 -16.87
CA ASP A 137 5.51 13.64 -17.02
C ASP A 137 5.49 14.82 -18.01
N GLU A 138 4.84 14.68 -19.16
CA GLU A 138 4.75 15.72 -20.18
C GLU A 138 3.98 16.96 -19.67
N ASN A 139 2.89 16.75 -18.91
CA ASN A 139 2.00 17.80 -18.44
C ASN A 139 2.31 18.28 -17.01
N LYS A 140 3.39 17.78 -16.40
CA LYS A 140 3.82 18.09 -15.04
C LYS A 140 2.68 17.89 -14.03
N ILE A 141 2.07 16.71 -14.06
CA ILE A 141 1.02 16.31 -13.13
C ILE A 141 1.60 15.32 -12.12
N VAL A 142 1.55 15.68 -10.86
CA VAL A 142 1.99 14.81 -9.77
C VAL A 142 0.95 13.69 -9.58
N ILE A 143 1.37 12.47 -9.81
CA ILE A 143 0.59 11.26 -9.55
C ILE A 143 1.06 10.63 -8.23
N ILE A 144 0.14 10.38 -7.30
CA ILE A 144 0.46 9.71 -6.03
C ILE A 144 -0.36 8.43 -5.95
N SER A 145 0.24 7.28 -6.26
CA SER A 145 -0.45 6.01 -6.14
C SER A 145 -0.30 5.43 -4.73
N PRO A 146 -1.42 5.08 -4.06
CA PRO A 146 -1.35 4.49 -2.73
C PRO A 146 -1.07 2.98 -2.73
N SER A 147 -1.12 2.30 -3.88
CA SER A 147 -1.10 0.83 -3.95
C SER A 147 -0.35 0.23 -5.13
N SER A 148 0.16 1.03 -6.07
CA SER A 148 0.98 0.52 -7.17
C SER A 148 2.36 0.13 -6.65
N THR A 149 2.72 -1.14 -6.79
CA THR A 149 3.91 -1.74 -6.15
C THR A 149 4.95 -2.27 -7.15
N ALA A 150 4.63 -2.36 -8.46
CA ALA A 150 5.54 -2.94 -9.44
C ALA A 150 6.92 -2.24 -9.47
N PRO A 151 8.03 -2.98 -9.27
CA PRO A 151 9.37 -2.40 -9.24
C PRO A 151 9.82 -1.77 -10.55
N THR A 152 9.23 -2.19 -11.67
CA THR A 152 9.49 -1.64 -13.02
C THR A 152 9.09 -0.17 -13.15
N LEU A 153 8.27 0.35 -12.24
CA LEU A 153 7.83 1.74 -12.20
C LEU A 153 8.68 2.63 -11.28
N ALA A 154 9.71 2.09 -10.66
CA ALA A 154 10.66 2.83 -9.82
C ALA A 154 11.65 3.60 -10.69
N LEU A 155 11.24 4.73 -11.27
CA LEU A 155 12.03 5.54 -12.20
C LEU A 155 12.34 6.91 -11.59
N LYS A 156 13.60 7.34 -11.67
CA LYS A 156 14.03 8.62 -11.11
C LYS A 156 13.62 9.80 -11.98
N GLY A 157 13.13 10.86 -11.35
CA GLY A 157 12.92 12.14 -12.00
C GLY A 157 11.64 12.24 -12.81
N ASP A 158 10.72 11.30 -12.63
CA ASP A 158 9.37 11.37 -13.16
C ASP A 158 8.39 12.05 -12.18
N PHE A 159 7.11 12.08 -12.54
CA PHE A 159 6.06 12.68 -11.72
C PHE A 159 5.20 11.63 -11.00
N ILE A 160 5.72 10.40 -10.86
CA ILE A 160 5.06 9.31 -10.16
C ILE A 160 5.63 9.17 -8.75
N PHE A 161 4.75 9.17 -7.76
CA PHE A 161 5.07 8.92 -6.36
C PHE A 161 4.21 7.78 -5.83
N ARG A 162 4.74 6.98 -4.90
CA ARG A 162 4.03 5.84 -4.34
C ARG A 162 4.17 5.81 -2.83
N THR A 163 3.04 5.92 -2.12
CA THR A 163 3.01 5.88 -0.64
C THR A 163 3.05 4.46 -0.08
N VAL A 164 3.33 3.47 -0.93
CA VAL A 164 3.46 2.04 -0.62
C VAL A 164 4.84 1.55 -1.02
N GLY A 165 5.33 0.49 -0.36
CA GLY A 165 6.61 -0.14 -0.69
C GLY A 165 6.56 -0.99 -1.95
N SER A 166 7.74 -1.27 -2.51
CA SER A 166 7.91 -2.01 -3.76
C SER A 166 7.75 -3.51 -3.59
N ASP A 167 7.18 -4.17 -4.59
CA ASP A 167 7.10 -5.65 -4.70
C ASP A 167 8.47 -6.35 -4.73
N ALA A 168 9.54 -5.63 -4.99
CA ALA A 168 10.88 -6.21 -4.85
C ALA A 168 11.13 -6.75 -3.43
N GLY A 169 10.66 -6.02 -2.40
CA GLY A 169 10.72 -6.47 -1.01
C GLY A 169 9.68 -7.53 -0.69
N GLN A 170 8.46 -7.39 -1.19
CA GLN A 170 7.38 -8.35 -0.92
C GLN A 170 7.62 -9.71 -1.57
N ALA A 171 8.03 -9.73 -2.83
CA ALA A 171 8.39 -10.96 -3.53
C ALA A 171 9.54 -11.71 -2.84
N LYS A 172 10.50 -10.95 -2.28
CA LYS A 172 11.57 -11.50 -1.44
C LYS A 172 11.01 -12.15 -0.17
N ALA A 173 10.09 -11.48 0.52
CA ALA A 173 9.45 -12.02 1.72
C ALA A 173 8.64 -13.29 1.40
N LEU A 174 7.86 -13.28 0.31
CA LEU A 174 7.05 -14.43 -0.12
C LEU A 174 7.93 -15.61 -0.57
N ALA A 175 9.03 -15.35 -1.27
CA ALA A 175 9.98 -16.40 -1.67
C ALA A 175 10.67 -17.03 -0.45
N THR A 176 11.06 -16.22 0.53
CA THR A 176 11.62 -16.70 1.79
C THR A 176 10.60 -17.55 2.55
N LEU A 177 9.35 -17.09 2.66
CA LEU A 177 8.26 -17.83 3.28
C LEU A 177 8.06 -19.19 2.60
N ALA A 178 7.91 -19.20 1.28
CA ALA A 178 7.71 -20.45 0.52
C ALA A 178 8.86 -21.43 0.73
N TYR A 179 10.10 -20.95 0.69
CA TYR A 179 11.28 -21.79 0.90
C TYR A 179 11.39 -22.33 2.33
N GLN A 180 11.12 -21.50 3.35
CA GLN A 180 11.11 -21.93 4.77
C GLN A 180 10.01 -22.95 5.05
N GLU A 181 8.84 -22.78 4.40
CA GLU A 181 7.72 -23.70 4.49
C GLU A 181 7.89 -24.98 3.66
N GLY A 182 9.07 -25.21 3.10
CA GLY A 182 9.47 -26.47 2.45
C GLY A 182 9.24 -26.52 0.94
N ALA A 183 8.72 -25.49 0.29
CA ALA A 183 8.61 -25.46 -1.17
C ALA A 183 9.99 -25.48 -1.83
N ARG A 184 10.13 -26.25 -2.90
CA ARG A 184 11.39 -26.38 -3.67
C ARG A 184 11.18 -26.24 -5.16
N LYS A 185 10.02 -26.61 -5.68
CA LYS A 185 9.67 -26.52 -7.10
C LYS A 185 8.31 -25.82 -7.26
N VAL A 186 8.34 -24.53 -7.55
CA VAL A 186 7.19 -23.63 -7.49
C VAL A 186 6.72 -23.23 -8.89
N ILE A 187 5.40 -23.16 -9.08
CA ILE A 187 4.80 -22.48 -10.21
C ILE A 187 4.18 -21.16 -9.74
N VAL A 188 4.59 -20.04 -10.34
CA VAL A 188 4.03 -18.71 -10.05
C VAL A 188 2.89 -18.45 -11.04
N PHE A 189 1.67 -18.59 -10.56
CA PHE A 189 0.45 -18.34 -11.30
C PHE A 189 0.04 -16.89 -11.07
N HIS A 190 0.15 -16.06 -12.10
CA HIS A 190 0.10 -14.62 -11.91
C HIS A 190 -0.71 -13.91 -13.01
N ARG A 191 -1.26 -12.78 -12.67
CA ARG A 191 -1.91 -11.84 -13.60
C ARG A 191 -0.99 -11.52 -14.78
N ASN A 192 -1.55 -11.49 -15.99
CA ASN A 192 -0.80 -11.12 -17.20
C ASN A 192 -0.78 -9.61 -17.42
N ASP A 193 -0.45 -8.85 -16.37
CA ASP A 193 -0.32 -7.40 -16.38
C ASP A 193 1.01 -6.95 -15.76
N GLU A 194 1.22 -5.63 -15.62
CA GLU A 194 2.47 -5.07 -15.09
C GLU A 194 2.76 -5.52 -13.67
N TYR A 195 1.73 -5.57 -12.80
CA TYR A 195 1.88 -6.02 -11.42
C TYR A 195 2.28 -7.50 -11.35
N GLY A 196 1.48 -8.37 -11.98
CA GLY A 196 1.70 -9.81 -11.89
C GLY A 196 3.03 -10.26 -12.49
N LYS A 197 3.42 -9.70 -13.64
CA LYS A 197 4.70 -10.01 -14.31
C LYS A 197 5.89 -9.60 -13.46
N ALA A 198 5.89 -8.34 -13.00
CA ALA A 198 7.00 -7.82 -12.21
C ALA A 198 7.15 -8.60 -10.90
N PHE A 199 6.06 -8.87 -10.18
CA PHE A 199 6.09 -9.68 -8.96
C PHE A 199 6.65 -11.09 -9.22
N ALA A 200 6.14 -11.75 -10.26
CA ALA A 200 6.59 -13.09 -10.64
C ALA A 200 8.09 -13.15 -10.95
N ASP A 201 8.61 -12.19 -11.70
CA ASP A 201 10.02 -12.12 -12.06
C ASP A 201 10.92 -11.94 -10.84
N PHE A 202 10.55 -11.05 -9.91
CA PHE A 202 11.28 -10.84 -8.66
C PHE A 202 11.21 -12.07 -7.76
N PHE A 203 10.03 -12.68 -7.61
CA PHE A 203 9.87 -13.90 -6.83
C PHE A 203 10.75 -15.04 -7.40
N ILE A 204 10.67 -15.30 -8.70
CA ILE A 204 11.42 -16.38 -9.37
C ILE A 204 12.92 -16.20 -9.18
N ASN A 205 13.43 -14.99 -9.40
CA ASN A 205 14.85 -14.69 -9.23
C ASN A 205 15.31 -14.90 -7.80
N TYR A 206 14.51 -14.44 -6.83
CA TYR A 206 14.85 -14.57 -5.42
C TYR A 206 14.78 -16.02 -4.96
N PHE A 207 13.73 -16.75 -5.33
CA PHE A 207 13.52 -18.15 -4.97
C PHE A 207 14.64 -19.06 -5.53
N LYS A 208 15.08 -18.79 -6.76
CA LYS A 208 16.26 -19.43 -7.34
C LYS A 208 17.53 -19.14 -6.54
N GLY A 209 17.70 -17.92 -6.06
CA GLY A 209 18.81 -17.53 -5.19
C GLY A 209 18.85 -18.28 -3.86
N LEU A 210 17.69 -18.75 -3.36
CA LEU A 210 17.58 -19.62 -2.18
C LEU A 210 17.86 -21.10 -2.47
N GLY A 211 18.06 -21.47 -3.74
CA GLY A 211 18.29 -22.85 -4.16
C GLY A 211 17.03 -23.60 -4.59
N GLY A 212 15.90 -22.91 -4.73
CA GLY A 212 14.67 -23.46 -5.29
C GLY A 212 14.58 -23.37 -6.81
N THR A 213 13.56 -23.98 -7.38
CA THR A 213 13.20 -23.87 -8.79
C THR A 213 11.83 -23.22 -8.91
N ALA A 214 11.70 -22.16 -9.72
CA ALA A 214 10.43 -21.53 -9.95
C ALA A 214 10.23 -21.19 -11.43
N VAL A 215 8.99 -21.30 -11.90
CA VAL A 215 8.58 -20.97 -13.27
C VAL A 215 7.34 -20.09 -13.26
N SER A 216 7.19 -19.27 -14.28
CA SER A 216 6.03 -18.41 -14.49
C SER A 216 4.93 -19.13 -15.26
N GLN A 217 3.67 -18.87 -14.88
CA GLN A 217 2.47 -19.14 -15.66
C GLN A 217 1.53 -17.95 -15.57
N PRO A 218 1.50 -17.06 -16.56
CA PRO A 218 0.53 -15.98 -16.59
C PRO A 218 -0.88 -16.52 -16.90
N TYR A 219 -1.89 -15.86 -16.32
CA TYR A 219 -3.29 -16.04 -16.69
C TYR A 219 -3.88 -14.72 -17.22
N GLN A 220 -4.88 -14.82 -18.07
CA GLN A 220 -5.56 -13.66 -18.63
C GLN A 220 -6.38 -12.95 -17.55
N THR A 221 -6.30 -11.62 -17.48
CA THR A 221 -7.06 -10.78 -16.55
C THR A 221 -8.45 -10.44 -17.12
N GLY A 222 -9.39 -10.05 -16.23
CA GLY A 222 -10.70 -9.57 -16.65
C GLY A 222 -11.65 -10.65 -17.15
N LEU A 223 -11.38 -11.93 -16.87
CA LEU A 223 -12.30 -13.02 -17.19
C LEU A 223 -13.47 -13.08 -16.19
N ALA A 224 -14.64 -13.47 -16.69
CA ALA A 224 -15.78 -13.71 -15.83
C ALA A 224 -15.64 -15.00 -14.99
N ASP A 225 -14.84 -15.96 -15.49
CA ASP A 225 -14.60 -17.25 -14.85
C ASP A 225 -13.19 -17.76 -15.19
N TYR A 226 -12.52 -18.36 -14.21
CA TYR A 226 -11.12 -18.84 -14.31
C TYR A 226 -10.99 -20.38 -14.30
N ALA A 227 -12.08 -21.13 -14.46
CA ALA A 227 -12.05 -22.60 -14.45
C ALA A 227 -11.08 -23.20 -15.45
N ALA A 228 -11.01 -22.67 -16.68
CA ALA A 228 -10.08 -23.14 -17.70
C ALA A 228 -8.62 -22.88 -17.33
N GLU A 229 -8.31 -21.69 -16.81
CA GLU A 229 -6.97 -21.29 -16.36
C GLU A 229 -6.51 -22.18 -15.18
N VAL A 230 -7.41 -22.43 -14.22
CA VAL A 230 -7.13 -23.30 -13.06
C VAL A 230 -6.96 -24.76 -13.49
N SER A 231 -7.74 -25.24 -14.46
CA SER A 231 -7.57 -26.58 -15.04
C SER A 231 -6.21 -26.76 -15.72
N ALA A 232 -5.77 -25.74 -16.48
CA ALA A 232 -4.44 -25.72 -17.11
C ALA A 232 -3.33 -25.71 -16.06
N LEU A 233 -3.48 -24.92 -14.98
CA LEU A 233 -2.56 -24.93 -13.84
C LEU A 233 -2.47 -26.31 -13.20
N ALA A 234 -3.60 -26.97 -12.91
CA ALA A 234 -3.65 -28.29 -12.33
C ALA A 234 -2.92 -29.33 -13.21
N GLY A 235 -3.12 -29.27 -14.52
CA GLY A 235 -2.42 -30.13 -15.49
C GLY A 235 -0.90 -29.97 -15.42
N ARG A 236 -0.40 -28.73 -15.34
CA ARG A 236 1.04 -28.45 -15.20
C ARG A 236 1.58 -28.88 -13.84
N VAL A 237 0.86 -28.60 -12.75
CA VAL A 237 1.28 -29.04 -11.41
C VAL A 237 1.46 -30.56 -11.37
N GLN A 238 0.55 -31.32 -11.97
CA GLN A 238 0.62 -32.77 -12.00
C GLN A 238 1.73 -33.28 -12.92
N SER A 239 1.82 -32.77 -14.16
CA SER A 239 2.75 -33.29 -15.18
C SER A 239 4.20 -32.92 -14.91
N GLU A 240 4.43 -31.71 -14.38
CA GLU A 240 5.77 -31.21 -14.12
C GLU A 240 6.23 -31.46 -12.67
N GLY A 241 5.31 -31.88 -11.76
CA GLY A 241 5.61 -32.19 -10.36
C GLY A 241 6.01 -31.00 -9.52
N PHE A 242 5.23 -29.89 -9.60
CA PHE A 242 5.38 -28.76 -8.68
C PHE A 242 4.87 -29.12 -7.29
N ASP A 243 5.59 -28.70 -6.25
CA ASP A 243 5.24 -28.91 -4.85
C ASP A 243 4.48 -27.72 -4.24
N ALA A 244 4.51 -26.56 -4.93
CA ALA A 244 3.78 -25.38 -4.50
C ALA A 244 3.31 -24.50 -5.66
N VAL A 245 2.24 -23.75 -5.39
CA VAL A 245 1.71 -22.67 -6.23
C VAL A 245 1.89 -21.33 -5.49
N VAL A 246 2.38 -20.32 -6.20
CA VAL A 246 2.32 -18.93 -5.77
C VAL A 246 1.30 -18.21 -6.64
N LEU A 247 0.26 -17.66 -6.02
CA LEU A 247 -0.78 -16.89 -6.70
C LEU A 247 -0.52 -15.39 -6.55
N VAL A 248 -0.44 -14.68 -7.68
CA VAL A 248 -0.39 -13.22 -7.72
C VAL A 248 -1.66 -12.73 -8.40
N ALA A 249 -2.57 -12.15 -7.62
CA ALA A 249 -3.93 -11.83 -8.03
C ALA A 249 -4.43 -10.55 -7.37
N PHE A 250 -5.56 -10.03 -7.85
CA PHE A 250 -6.39 -9.08 -7.13
C PHE A 250 -7.51 -9.81 -6.37
N ASP A 251 -8.46 -9.06 -5.80
CA ASP A 251 -9.56 -9.62 -5.00
C ASP A 251 -10.48 -10.52 -5.83
N THR A 252 -10.97 -10.03 -6.97
CA THR A 252 -11.98 -10.72 -7.78
C THR A 252 -11.43 -11.99 -8.45
N ASP A 253 -10.30 -11.90 -9.14
CA ASP A 253 -9.67 -13.05 -9.81
C ASP A 253 -9.08 -14.03 -8.79
N GLY A 254 -8.51 -13.54 -7.69
CA GLY A 254 -8.00 -14.38 -6.61
C GLY A 254 -9.08 -15.24 -5.97
N ALA A 255 -10.24 -14.67 -5.66
CA ALA A 255 -11.38 -15.40 -5.10
C ALA A 255 -11.91 -16.47 -6.07
N ASN A 256 -12.05 -16.12 -7.35
CA ASN A 256 -12.53 -17.05 -8.38
C ASN A 256 -11.53 -18.22 -8.59
N ILE A 257 -10.23 -17.91 -8.71
CA ILE A 257 -9.17 -18.90 -8.85
C ILE A 257 -9.12 -19.84 -7.64
N LEU A 258 -9.18 -19.31 -6.40
CA LEU A 258 -9.14 -20.14 -5.20
C LEU A 258 -10.38 -21.00 -5.05
N SER A 259 -11.58 -20.53 -5.47
CA SER A 259 -12.79 -21.34 -5.50
C SER A 259 -12.63 -22.57 -6.40
N HIS A 260 -12.15 -22.40 -7.63
CA HIS A 260 -11.89 -23.53 -8.53
C HIS A 260 -10.73 -24.41 -8.06
N ALA A 261 -9.71 -23.84 -7.44
CA ALA A 261 -8.60 -24.59 -6.87
C ALA A 261 -9.07 -25.49 -5.71
N ALA A 262 -10.03 -25.02 -4.91
CA ALA A 262 -10.62 -25.81 -3.82
C ALA A 262 -11.33 -27.08 -4.31
N GLU A 263 -11.89 -27.07 -5.52
CA GLU A 263 -12.53 -28.21 -6.15
C GLU A 263 -11.53 -29.17 -6.80
N SER A 264 -10.27 -28.75 -6.98
CA SER A 264 -9.25 -29.55 -7.66
C SER A 264 -8.58 -30.55 -6.72
N ALA A 265 -8.72 -31.85 -7.02
CA ALA A 265 -8.04 -32.92 -6.29
C ALA A 265 -6.50 -32.87 -6.42
N ILE A 266 -5.97 -32.20 -7.44
CA ILE A 266 -4.53 -32.03 -7.68
C ILE A 266 -4.02 -30.82 -6.87
N LEU A 267 -4.64 -29.67 -7.03
CA LEU A 267 -4.21 -28.40 -6.44
C LEU A 267 -4.35 -28.40 -4.91
N SER A 268 -5.27 -29.17 -4.37
CA SER A 268 -5.46 -29.34 -2.93
C SER A 268 -4.40 -30.26 -2.25
N LYS A 269 -3.40 -30.77 -2.99
CA LYS A 269 -2.29 -31.59 -2.47
C LYS A 269 -0.95 -30.86 -2.41
N VAL A 270 -0.87 -29.66 -2.97
CA VAL A 270 0.34 -28.84 -2.98
C VAL A 270 0.19 -27.61 -2.08
N ARG A 271 1.31 -27.03 -1.67
CA ARG A 271 1.31 -25.82 -0.84
C ARG A 271 0.88 -24.59 -1.66
N TRP A 272 0.24 -23.63 -1.01
CA TRP A 272 -0.15 -22.40 -1.67
C TRP A 272 0.37 -21.18 -0.91
N PHE A 273 0.84 -20.22 -1.69
CA PHE A 273 1.28 -18.91 -1.24
C PHE A 273 0.63 -17.84 -2.09
N ILE A 274 0.38 -16.64 -1.54
CA ILE A 274 -0.39 -15.61 -2.22
C ILE A 274 0.16 -14.23 -1.93
N SER A 275 0.01 -13.31 -2.89
CA SER A 275 0.35 -11.89 -2.74
C SER A 275 -0.71 -11.13 -1.92
N GLU A 276 -0.51 -9.82 -1.76
CA GLU A 276 -1.38 -8.95 -0.95
C GLU A 276 -2.72 -8.61 -1.61
N GLY A 277 -2.78 -8.60 -2.95
CA GLY A 277 -3.95 -8.07 -3.67
C GLY A 277 -5.31 -8.60 -3.18
N PRO A 278 -5.47 -9.91 -2.94
CA PRO A 278 -6.71 -10.46 -2.41
C PRO A 278 -6.95 -10.22 -0.91
N HIS A 279 -5.98 -9.68 -0.16
CA HIS A 279 -6.14 -9.48 1.28
C HIS A 279 -7.23 -8.44 1.58
N GLY A 280 -8.17 -8.80 2.43
CA GLY A 280 -9.29 -7.95 2.82
C GLY A 280 -10.56 -8.16 1.99
N ALA A 281 -10.51 -8.93 0.90
CA ALA A 281 -11.68 -9.28 0.11
C ALA A 281 -12.58 -10.28 0.85
N SER A 282 -13.83 -9.91 1.11
CA SER A 282 -14.81 -10.76 1.80
C SER A 282 -15.08 -12.07 1.06
N GLU A 283 -14.90 -12.06 -0.26
CA GLU A 283 -15.09 -13.19 -1.17
C GLU A 283 -14.13 -14.37 -0.87
N LEU A 284 -12.99 -14.07 -0.25
CA LEU A 284 -12.04 -15.10 0.21
C LEU A 284 -12.46 -15.78 1.52
N LEU A 285 -13.40 -15.20 2.26
CA LEU A 285 -13.82 -15.69 3.57
C LEU A 285 -15.02 -16.66 3.49
N THR A 286 -15.21 -17.30 2.33
CA THR A 286 -16.21 -18.36 2.17
C THR A 286 -15.76 -19.66 2.83
N GLN A 287 -16.72 -20.54 3.16
CA GLN A 287 -16.38 -21.86 3.75
C GLN A 287 -15.47 -22.68 2.83
N SER A 288 -15.75 -22.72 1.53
CA SER A 288 -14.97 -23.49 0.56
C SER A 288 -13.50 -23.04 0.50
N ILE A 289 -13.28 -21.71 0.36
CA ILE A 289 -11.92 -21.17 0.29
C ILE A 289 -11.22 -21.28 1.65
N GLY A 290 -11.91 -21.07 2.76
CA GLY A 290 -11.34 -21.21 4.10
C GLY A 290 -10.90 -22.64 4.42
N GLU A 291 -11.71 -23.64 4.06
CA GLU A 291 -11.34 -25.05 4.20
C GLU A 291 -10.15 -25.44 3.29
N PHE A 292 -10.14 -24.91 2.06
CA PHE A 292 -9.01 -25.07 1.15
C PHE A 292 -7.75 -24.43 1.71
N ALA A 293 -7.83 -23.18 2.18
CA ALA A 293 -6.70 -22.46 2.77
C ALA A 293 -6.06 -23.23 3.94
N ALA A 294 -6.89 -23.77 4.83
CA ALA A 294 -6.40 -24.61 5.92
C ALA A 294 -5.73 -25.89 5.42
N LYS A 295 -6.34 -26.57 4.44
CA LYS A 295 -5.82 -27.82 3.87
C LYS A 295 -4.47 -27.68 3.20
N VAL A 296 -4.28 -26.59 2.42
CA VAL A 296 -3.04 -26.33 1.67
C VAL A 296 -2.07 -25.46 2.44
N ARG A 297 -2.45 -25.01 3.65
CA ARG A 297 -1.71 -24.05 4.48
C ARG A 297 -1.38 -22.79 3.69
N LEU A 298 -2.43 -22.11 3.21
CA LEU A 298 -2.31 -20.88 2.43
C LEU A 298 -1.76 -19.75 3.27
N TYR A 299 -0.56 -19.31 2.97
CA TYR A 299 0.02 -18.09 3.53
C TYR A 299 0.18 -17.02 2.47
N GLY A 300 -0.10 -15.78 2.84
CA GLY A 300 0.18 -14.61 2.01
C GLY A 300 1.19 -13.67 2.65
N THR A 301 1.77 -12.80 1.83
CA THR A 301 2.52 -11.64 2.32
C THR A 301 1.83 -10.35 1.92
N ARG A 302 2.03 -9.29 2.70
CA ARG A 302 1.54 -7.94 2.39
C ARG A 302 2.49 -6.89 2.97
N PRO A 303 2.48 -5.66 2.45
CA PRO A 303 3.06 -4.55 3.17
C PRO A 303 2.53 -4.53 4.61
N LEU A 304 3.44 -4.58 5.57
CA LEU A 304 3.10 -4.50 6.98
C LEU A 304 3.11 -3.04 7.38
N PHE A 305 2.07 -2.62 8.05
CA PHE A 305 2.14 -1.42 8.86
C PHE A 305 1.88 -1.83 10.32
N ILE A 306 2.75 -1.37 11.18
CA ILE A 306 2.54 -1.52 12.61
C ILE A 306 1.38 -0.61 12.95
N ALA A 307 0.32 -1.16 13.55
CA ALA A 307 -0.82 -0.37 14.01
C ALA A 307 -0.35 0.68 15.03
N ASN A 308 0.06 1.82 14.51
CA ASN A 308 0.48 2.96 15.31
C ASN A 308 -0.76 3.71 15.84
N PRO A 309 -0.62 4.60 16.82
CA PRO A 309 -1.75 5.34 17.38
C PRO A 309 -2.59 6.09 16.34
N LEU A 310 -1.97 6.62 15.28
CA LEU A 310 -2.67 7.34 14.21
C LEU A 310 -3.54 6.41 13.36
N TYR A 311 -3.05 5.19 13.07
CA TYR A 311 -3.85 4.18 12.39
C TYR A 311 -5.04 3.73 13.25
N ILE A 312 -4.79 3.45 14.54
CA ILE A 312 -5.85 3.02 15.48
C ILE A 312 -6.94 4.09 15.57
N GLU A 313 -6.56 5.36 15.69
CA GLU A 313 -7.49 6.49 15.70
C GLU A 313 -8.27 6.59 14.37
N LEU A 314 -7.59 6.55 13.24
CA LEU A 314 -8.20 6.62 11.91
C LEU A 314 -9.22 5.48 11.72
N ASN A 315 -8.84 4.24 12.05
CA ASN A 315 -9.73 3.08 11.92
C ASN A 315 -10.95 3.18 12.85
N SER A 316 -10.75 3.65 14.08
CA SER A 316 -11.85 3.86 15.03
C SER A 316 -12.85 4.90 14.51
N ARG A 317 -12.39 6.06 14.05
CA ARG A 317 -13.21 7.12 13.46
C ARG A 317 -13.91 6.66 12.17
N PHE A 318 -13.21 5.89 11.34
CA PHE A 318 -13.76 5.33 10.12
C PHE A 318 -14.89 4.34 10.42
N LYS A 319 -14.67 3.45 11.39
CA LYS A 319 -15.67 2.48 11.85
C LYS A 319 -16.89 3.16 12.48
N GLU A 320 -16.68 4.16 13.33
CA GLU A 320 -17.76 4.93 13.93
C GLU A 320 -18.62 5.63 12.86
N ARG A 321 -17.99 6.22 11.86
CA ARG A 321 -18.70 7.01 10.84
C ARG A 321 -19.38 6.17 9.76
N PHE A 322 -18.75 5.06 9.34
CA PHE A 322 -19.20 4.29 8.17
C PHE A 322 -19.63 2.86 8.49
N GLY A 323 -19.43 2.39 9.72
CA GLY A 323 -19.73 1.01 10.12
C GLY A 323 -18.83 -0.05 9.47
N LEU A 324 -17.68 0.35 8.93
CA LEU A 324 -16.74 -0.48 8.19
C LEU A 324 -15.34 -0.40 8.82
N GLU A 325 -14.55 -1.46 8.65
CA GLU A 325 -13.11 -1.41 8.93
C GLU A 325 -12.35 -0.86 7.72
N LEU A 326 -11.15 -0.31 7.96
CA LEU A 326 -10.23 0.03 6.89
C LEU A 326 -9.77 -1.24 6.15
N SER A 327 -9.77 -1.19 4.83
CA SER A 327 -9.19 -2.23 3.98
C SER A 327 -7.72 -1.93 3.68
N VAL A 328 -7.09 -2.83 2.92
CA VAL A 328 -5.71 -2.67 2.47
C VAL A 328 -5.48 -1.32 1.78
N PHE A 329 -4.34 -0.69 2.06
CA PHE A 329 -3.89 0.60 1.51
C PHE A 329 -4.75 1.83 1.85
N CYS A 330 -5.76 1.72 2.73
CA CYS A 330 -6.53 2.88 3.18
C CYS A 330 -5.67 3.92 3.89
N GLU A 331 -4.73 3.47 4.72
CA GLU A 331 -3.75 4.31 5.41
C GLU A 331 -2.78 5.00 4.45
N ASN A 332 -2.37 4.29 3.39
CA ASN A 332 -1.50 4.84 2.34
C ASN A 332 -2.22 5.91 1.52
N LEU A 333 -3.52 5.70 1.22
CA LEU A 333 -4.37 6.67 0.55
C LEU A 333 -4.59 7.92 1.42
N TYR A 334 -4.86 7.73 2.70
CA TYR A 334 -5.00 8.83 3.65
C TYR A 334 -3.73 9.68 3.69
N ASP A 335 -2.58 9.03 3.81
CA ASP A 335 -1.27 9.70 3.82
C ASP A 335 -0.97 10.41 2.50
N ALA A 336 -1.35 9.84 1.34
CA ALA A 336 -1.23 10.48 0.04
C ALA A 336 -1.99 11.81 -0.02
N VAL A 337 -3.21 11.88 0.54
CA VAL A 337 -4.01 13.11 0.63
C VAL A 337 -3.32 14.15 1.50
N LYS A 338 -2.82 13.75 2.66
CA LYS A 338 -2.13 14.66 3.59
C LYS A 338 -0.85 15.21 2.98
N LEU A 339 -0.04 14.34 2.39
CA LEU A 339 1.20 14.71 1.70
C LEU A 339 0.94 15.66 0.53
N ALA A 340 -0.07 15.37 -0.31
CA ALA A 340 -0.47 16.23 -1.42
C ALA A 340 -0.86 17.64 -0.94
N GLY A 341 -1.71 17.74 0.07
CA GLY A 341 -2.16 19.02 0.60
C GLY A 341 -1.00 19.85 1.17
N TRP A 342 -0.16 19.26 2.00
CA TRP A 342 0.99 19.95 2.57
C TRP A 342 2.06 20.28 1.54
N ALA A 343 2.22 19.45 0.49
CA ALA A 343 3.12 19.76 -0.63
C ALA A 343 2.63 20.99 -1.42
N ILE A 344 1.34 21.11 -1.71
CA ILE A 344 0.74 22.27 -2.37
C ILE A 344 0.95 23.55 -1.54
N ILE A 345 0.73 23.48 -0.23
CA ILE A 345 0.96 24.61 0.68
C ILE A 345 2.44 25.01 0.68
N ARG A 346 3.35 24.03 0.82
CA ARG A 346 4.79 24.28 0.87
C ARG A 346 5.33 24.83 -0.46
N ALA A 347 4.80 24.37 -1.60
CA ALA A 347 5.17 24.88 -2.91
C ALA A 347 4.80 26.37 -3.10
N GLY A 348 3.78 26.84 -2.39
CA GLY A 348 3.28 28.23 -2.51
C GLY A 348 2.62 28.55 -3.85
N SER A 349 2.56 27.58 -4.76
CA SER A 349 1.98 27.65 -6.10
C SER A 349 1.29 26.35 -6.46
N TYR A 350 0.36 26.38 -7.41
CA TYR A 350 -0.29 25.16 -7.93
C TYR A 350 0.39 24.73 -9.24
N ASP A 351 1.72 24.57 -9.17
CA ASP A 351 2.60 24.14 -10.25
C ASP A 351 3.15 22.75 -9.97
N GLY A 352 3.09 21.86 -10.96
CA GLY A 352 3.43 20.45 -10.75
C GLY A 352 4.90 20.21 -10.39
N GLU A 353 5.85 20.96 -10.98
CA GLU A 353 7.28 20.79 -10.63
C GLU A 353 7.57 21.31 -9.21
N ALA A 354 6.97 22.43 -8.84
CA ALA A 354 7.11 22.96 -7.49
C ALA A 354 6.50 22.01 -6.46
N ILE A 355 5.32 21.44 -6.76
CA ILE A 355 4.62 20.50 -5.88
C ILE A 355 5.43 19.20 -5.76
N ALA A 356 5.95 18.63 -6.86
CA ALA A 356 6.77 17.41 -6.82
C ALA A 356 8.00 17.57 -5.92
N LYS A 357 8.71 18.70 -6.04
CA LYS A 357 9.85 19.02 -5.17
C LYS A 357 9.42 19.17 -3.70
N ALA A 358 8.32 19.89 -3.46
CA ALA A 358 7.79 20.10 -2.12
C ALA A 358 7.31 18.80 -1.48
N LEU A 359 6.72 17.88 -2.27
CA LEU A 359 6.23 16.58 -1.83
C LEU A 359 7.36 15.73 -1.22
N VAL A 360 8.50 15.65 -1.89
CA VAL A 360 9.69 14.95 -1.37
C VAL A 360 10.15 15.54 -0.04
N GLU A 361 10.16 16.86 0.08
CA GLU A 361 10.59 17.54 1.32
C GLU A 361 9.58 17.38 2.47
N VAL A 362 8.27 17.39 2.18
CA VAL A 362 7.23 17.14 3.19
C VAL A 362 7.32 15.71 3.68
N ALA A 363 7.48 14.76 2.78
CA ALA A 363 7.51 13.34 3.10
C ALA A 363 8.67 12.94 4.04
N LYS A 364 9.82 13.66 4.00
CA LYS A 364 10.96 13.40 4.90
C LYS A 364 10.63 13.47 6.38
N THR A 365 9.64 14.27 6.74
CA THR A 365 9.25 14.50 8.14
C THR A 365 7.83 14.06 8.44
N TYR A 366 7.14 13.50 7.46
CA TYR A 366 5.77 13.05 7.63
C TYR A 366 5.72 11.64 8.22
N TYR A 367 4.98 11.52 9.31
CA TYR A 367 4.62 10.26 9.94
C TYR A 367 3.09 10.20 10.07
N GLY A 368 2.48 9.26 9.38
CA GLY A 368 1.02 9.12 9.32
C GLY A 368 0.52 7.74 9.75
N PRO A 369 -0.75 7.44 9.48
CA PRO A 369 -1.31 6.10 9.70
C PRO A 369 -0.53 4.97 9.04
N SER A 370 0.09 5.18 7.87
CA SER A 370 0.96 4.18 7.23
C SER A 370 2.41 4.19 7.74
N GLY A 371 2.72 4.97 8.79
CA GLY A 371 4.06 5.15 9.34
C GLY A 371 4.88 6.22 8.59
N TRP A 372 6.21 6.08 8.57
CA TRP A 372 7.10 6.98 7.82
C TRP A 372 6.92 6.80 6.32
N THR A 373 6.71 7.92 5.62
CA THR A 373 6.43 7.92 4.18
C THR A 373 7.48 8.73 3.40
N ALA A 374 8.73 8.74 3.86
CA ALA A 374 9.82 9.31 3.10
C ALA A 374 9.97 8.58 1.76
N PHE A 375 10.19 9.36 0.69
CA PHE A 375 10.41 8.81 -0.65
C PHE A 375 11.91 8.59 -0.90
N ASP A 376 12.21 7.55 -1.66
CA ASP A 376 13.53 7.32 -2.25
C ASP A 376 13.73 8.18 -3.52
N GLU A 377 14.83 7.95 -4.21
CA GLU A 377 15.17 8.72 -5.42
C GLU A 377 14.23 8.45 -6.62
N ALA A 378 13.44 7.38 -6.55
CA ALA A 378 12.45 7.02 -7.56
C ALA A 378 11.02 7.49 -7.21
N GLY A 379 10.85 8.20 -6.08
CA GLY A 379 9.53 8.62 -5.62
C GLY A 379 8.73 7.51 -4.92
N ASP A 380 9.38 6.40 -4.54
CA ASP A 380 8.76 5.30 -3.84
C ASP A 380 8.96 5.40 -2.34
N LYS A 381 8.03 4.85 -1.54
CA LYS A 381 8.21 4.74 -0.09
C LYS A 381 9.50 3.99 0.22
N ALA A 382 10.47 4.69 0.82
CA ALA A 382 11.83 4.21 0.99
C ALA A 382 11.98 3.02 1.95
N MET A 383 11.07 2.90 2.92
CA MET A 383 11.07 1.84 3.92
C MET A 383 9.71 1.18 4.02
N GLN A 384 9.69 -0.14 3.91
CA GLN A 384 8.47 -0.94 4.04
C GLN A 384 8.83 -2.29 4.66
N ASP A 385 8.13 -2.62 5.73
CA ASP A 385 8.16 -3.96 6.32
C ASP A 385 7.07 -4.84 5.68
N TYR A 386 7.24 -6.17 5.79
CA TYR A 386 6.29 -7.12 5.20
C TYR A 386 5.82 -8.10 6.26
N GLY A 387 4.49 -8.29 6.32
CA GLY A 387 3.82 -9.23 7.19
C GLY A 387 3.43 -10.50 6.46
N VAL A 388 3.21 -11.56 7.23
CA VAL A 388 2.62 -12.82 6.77
C VAL A 388 1.21 -12.89 7.29
N TRP A 389 0.26 -13.20 6.42
CA TRP A 389 -1.14 -13.38 6.75
C TRP A 389 -1.66 -14.76 6.36
N ALA A 390 -2.76 -15.16 6.98
CA ALA A 390 -3.46 -16.41 6.72
C ALA A 390 -4.97 -16.21 6.79
N ILE A 391 -5.75 -17.16 6.26
CA ILE A 391 -7.19 -17.25 6.47
C ILE A 391 -7.42 -18.29 7.55
N VAL A 392 -7.88 -17.86 8.72
CA VAL A 392 -8.06 -18.71 9.89
C VAL A 392 -9.54 -18.88 10.25
N LYS A 393 -9.89 -20.00 10.85
CA LYS A 393 -11.25 -20.27 11.34
C LYS A 393 -11.41 -19.71 12.75
N THR A 394 -12.44 -18.90 12.97
CA THR A 394 -12.76 -18.36 14.29
C THR A 394 -13.44 -19.43 15.18
N ALA A 395 -13.56 -19.13 16.47
CA ALA A 395 -14.27 -20.00 17.41
C ALA A 395 -15.75 -20.20 17.03
N GLU A 396 -16.37 -19.19 16.37
CA GLU A 396 -17.75 -19.23 15.87
C GLU A 396 -17.88 -20.00 14.55
N GLY A 397 -16.77 -20.52 13.99
CA GLY A 397 -16.76 -21.29 12.75
C GLY A 397 -16.75 -20.43 11.48
N LYS A 398 -16.59 -19.12 11.58
CA LYS A 398 -16.37 -18.19 10.46
C LYS A 398 -14.89 -18.16 10.07
N TYR A 399 -14.60 -17.55 8.93
CA TYR A 399 -13.23 -17.30 8.49
C TYR A 399 -12.89 -15.82 8.57
N GLU A 400 -11.63 -15.52 8.91
CA GLU A 400 -11.10 -14.17 8.98
C GLU A 400 -9.65 -14.12 8.48
N PHE A 401 -9.21 -12.95 8.03
CA PHE A 401 -7.79 -12.68 7.78
C PHE A 401 -7.07 -12.44 9.10
N LYS A 402 -5.88 -13.03 9.25
CA LYS A 402 -5.07 -12.87 10.44
C LYS A 402 -3.60 -12.70 10.10
N ASP A 403 -2.95 -11.70 10.68
CA ASP A 403 -1.50 -11.57 10.61
C ASP A 403 -0.87 -12.60 11.56
N VAL A 404 0.03 -13.42 11.02
CA VAL A 404 0.58 -14.58 11.71
C VAL A 404 2.11 -14.59 11.74
N GLY A 405 2.75 -13.63 11.10
CA GLY A 405 4.21 -13.53 11.08
C GLY A 405 4.70 -12.24 10.43
N VAL A 406 6.00 -12.07 10.49
CA VAL A 406 6.70 -10.92 9.89
C VAL A 406 7.95 -11.40 9.15
N TYR A 407 8.33 -10.67 8.11
CA TYR A 407 9.61 -10.84 7.45
C TYR A 407 10.64 -9.92 8.13
N GLU A 408 11.58 -10.51 8.82
CA GLU A 408 12.61 -9.79 9.57
C GLU A 408 14.00 -10.37 9.26
N ARG A 409 14.97 -9.49 8.91
CA ARG A 409 16.38 -9.83 8.69
C ARG A 409 16.64 -11.02 7.77
N GLY A 410 15.81 -11.17 6.74
CA GLY A 410 15.98 -12.23 5.74
C GLY A 410 15.30 -13.55 6.10
N SER A 411 14.47 -13.59 7.14
CA SER A 411 13.72 -14.76 7.58
C SER A 411 12.27 -14.41 7.89
N ILE A 412 11.38 -15.41 7.83
CA ILE A 412 10.03 -15.29 8.37
C ILE A 412 10.05 -15.69 9.84
N VAL A 413 9.50 -14.83 10.68
CA VAL A 413 9.27 -15.09 12.10
C VAL A 413 7.75 -15.18 12.29
N PHE A 414 7.25 -16.39 12.59
CA PHE A 414 5.85 -16.57 12.93
C PHE A 414 5.60 -16.11 14.37
N ILE A 415 4.55 -15.30 14.54
CA ILE A 415 4.09 -14.81 15.84
C ILE A 415 2.92 -15.64 16.36
N GLU A 416 2.29 -16.40 15.47
CA GLU A 416 1.21 -17.32 15.78
C GLU A 416 1.17 -18.48 14.77
N VAL A 417 0.71 -19.64 15.23
CA VAL A 417 0.45 -20.81 14.38
C VAL A 417 -0.95 -20.66 13.75
N ALA A 418 -0.99 -20.50 12.44
CA ALA A 418 -2.25 -20.36 11.71
C ALA A 418 -2.91 -21.72 11.41
N TYR A 419 -2.10 -22.72 11.14
CA TYR A 419 -2.54 -24.07 10.74
C TYR A 419 -1.77 -25.13 11.52
N GLU A 420 -2.51 -26.01 12.17
CA GLU A 420 -1.97 -27.19 12.88
C GLU A 420 -1.52 -28.31 11.93
#